data_42a004be6695bc726b5e4c431193198d
#
_entry.id   42a004be6695bc726b5e4c431193198d
#
_cell.length_a   1.000
_cell.length_b   1.000
_cell.length_c   1.000
_cell.angle_alpha   90.00
_cell.angle_beta   90.00
_cell.angle_gamma   90.00
#
_symmetry.space_group_name_H-M   'P 1'
#
loop_
_entity.id
_entity.type
_entity.pdbx_description
1 polymer ?
#
loop_
_entity_poly.entity_id
_entity_poly.type
_entity_poly.pdbx_seq_one_letter_code
_entity_poly.pdbx_strand_id
1 'polypeptide(L)'
;ASIMTAHVVFEAVDPGIPATMSRKVIEGVLRSEIGFDGVVFSDDLEMGAIADRMGIGEAAIRAIDAGVDCLLVCHRIDRQREAVDALSQAIASGRLPRARAMQAVERIEKLIKTYAR
;
A
#
# COMPACT_ATOMS: atom_id res chain seq x y z
N ALA A 1 6.01 14.61 -5.31
CA ALA A 1 6.70 14.01 -4.16
C ALA A 1 6.10 12.66 -3.79
N SER A 2 6.86 11.85 -3.09
CA SER A 2 6.45 10.54 -2.62
C SER A 2 6.98 10.26 -1.21
N ILE A 3 6.32 9.36 -0.52
CA ILE A 3 6.70 8.87 0.81
C ILE A 3 6.72 7.34 0.77
N MET A 4 7.62 6.73 1.50
CA MET A 4 7.63 5.28 1.74
C MET A 4 7.18 4.99 3.17
N THR A 5 6.29 4.02 3.34
CA THR A 5 5.88 3.55 4.67
C THR A 5 6.97 2.67 5.30
N ALA A 6 6.85 2.45 6.59
CA ALA A 6 7.63 1.44 7.30
C ALA A 6 6.70 0.40 7.93
N HIS A 7 7.19 -0.85 8.06
CA HIS A 7 6.44 -1.93 8.69
C HIS A 7 6.53 -1.85 10.22
N VAL A 8 6.25 -0.68 10.77
CA VAL A 8 6.25 -0.41 12.20
C VAL A 8 4.85 -0.19 12.73
N VAL A 9 4.62 -0.56 13.97
CA VAL A 9 3.35 -0.36 14.65
C VAL A 9 3.44 0.92 15.49
N PHE A 10 2.49 1.83 15.27
CA PHE A 10 2.28 3.00 16.13
C PHE A 10 1.15 2.70 17.10
N GLU A 11 1.50 2.17 18.26
CA GLU A 11 0.53 1.72 19.27
C GLU A 11 -0.47 2.80 19.69
N ALA A 12 -0.04 4.06 19.69
CA ALA A 12 -0.91 5.19 20.04
C ALA A 12 -1.96 5.54 18.97
N VAL A 13 -1.78 5.04 17.73
CA VAL A 13 -2.67 5.35 16.60
C VAL A 13 -3.51 4.13 16.21
N ASP A 14 -2.85 3.01 15.97
CA ASP A 14 -3.50 1.78 15.53
C ASP A 14 -2.77 0.56 16.10
N PRO A 15 -3.14 0.12 17.34
CA PRO A 15 -2.43 -0.93 18.05
C PRO A 15 -2.37 -2.24 17.25
N GLY A 16 -1.17 -2.83 17.20
CA GLY A 16 -0.94 -4.13 16.56
C GLY A 16 -0.96 -4.14 15.03
N ILE A 17 -1.27 -3.01 14.37
CA ILE A 17 -1.35 -2.92 12.91
C ILE A 17 -0.13 -2.17 12.37
N PRO A 18 0.67 -2.79 11.48
CA PRO A 18 1.77 -2.07 10.83
C PRO A 18 1.28 -0.85 10.06
N ALA A 19 2.04 0.24 10.08
CA ALA A 19 1.69 1.49 9.40
C ALA A 19 1.35 1.29 7.92
N THR A 20 2.04 0.40 7.24
CA THR A 20 1.78 0.02 5.84
C THR A 20 0.34 -0.50 5.61
N MET A 21 -0.30 -1.05 6.63
CA MET A 21 -1.66 -1.62 6.57
C MET A 21 -2.67 -0.85 7.42
N SER A 22 -2.27 0.30 7.95
CA SER A 22 -3.12 1.09 8.84
C SER A 22 -3.77 2.25 8.09
N ARG A 23 -5.07 2.15 7.88
CA ARG A 23 -5.86 3.27 7.35
C ARG A 23 -5.82 4.48 8.27
N LYS A 24 -5.79 4.26 9.59
CA LYS A 24 -5.68 5.35 10.56
C LYS A 24 -4.39 6.13 10.41
N VAL A 25 -3.26 5.44 10.15
CA VAL A 25 -1.97 6.09 9.93
C VAL A 25 -1.94 6.78 8.56
N ILE A 26 -2.29 6.08 7.48
CA ILE A 26 -2.13 6.61 6.12
C ILE A 26 -3.22 7.62 5.80
N GLU A 27 -4.49 7.25 5.87
CA GLU A 27 -5.59 8.17 5.54
C GLU A 27 -5.84 9.18 6.67
N GLY A 28 -5.80 8.74 7.92
CA GLY A 28 -6.08 9.60 9.07
C GLY A 28 -4.97 10.62 9.33
N VAL A 29 -3.76 10.17 9.60
CA VAL A 29 -2.65 11.07 9.97
C VAL A 29 -2.01 11.69 8.73
N LEU A 30 -1.51 10.88 7.81
CA LEU A 30 -0.72 11.35 6.68
C LEU A 30 -1.56 12.19 5.70
N ARG A 31 -2.72 11.70 5.27
CA ARG A 31 -3.56 12.36 4.28
C ARG A 31 -4.40 13.48 4.88
N SER A 32 -5.13 13.20 5.97
CA SER A 32 -6.10 14.13 6.53
C SER A 32 -5.46 15.19 7.43
N GLU A 33 -4.63 14.79 8.41
CA GLU A 33 -4.04 15.74 9.36
C GLU A 33 -2.85 16.49 8.76
N ILE A 34 -1.91 15.77 8.10
CA ILE A 34 -0.71 16.38 7.50
C ILE A 34 -1.01 16.99 6.12
N GLY A 35 -1.99 16.44 5.40
CA GLY A 35 -2.40 16.94 4.08
C GLY A 35 -1.50 16.47 2.94
N PHE A 36 -0.78 15.34 3.12
CA PHE A 36 0.07 14.78 2.07
C PHE A 36 -0.78 14.17 0.94
N ASP A 37 -0.61 14.66 -0.28
CA ASP A 37 -1.38 14.22 -1.46
C ASP A 37 -0.56 13.46 -2.51
N GLY A 38 0.70 13.19 -2.24
CA GLY A 38 1.60 12.46 -3.15
C GLY A 38 1.43 10.95 -3.10
N VAL A 39 2.30 10.26 -3.83
CA VAL A 39 2.33 8.79 -3.88
C VAL A 39 2.90 8.23 -2.58
N VAL A 40 2.23 7.24 -2.03
CA VAL A 40 2.69 6.44 -0.90
C VAL A 40 3.16 5.08 -1.41
N PHE A 41 4.45 4.81 -1.23
CA PHE A 41 5.04 3.49 -1.49
C PHE A 41 5.01 2.65 -0.22
N SER A 42 4.79 1.34 -0.34
CA SER A 42 5.10 0.43 0.77
C SER A 42 6.62 0.27 0.89
N ASP A 43 7.10 -0.15 2.05
CA ASP A 43 8.36 -0.86 2.14
C ASP A 43 8.18 -2.27 1.55
N ASP A 44 9.27 -3.02 1.38
CA ASP A 44 9.22 -4.34 0.77
C ASP A 44 8.30 -5.30 1.55
N LEU A 45 7.25 -5.78 0.89
CA LEU A 45 6.28 -6.70 1.51
C LEU A 45 6.86 -8.09 1.80
N GLU A 46 8.03 -8.43 1.28
CA GLU A 46 8.74 -9.67 1.59
C GLU A 46 9.56 -9.59 2.88
N MET A 47 9.63 -8.42 3.54
CA MET A 47 10.26 -8.30 4.85
C MET A 47 9.53 -9.13 5.91
N GLY A 48 10.29 -9.73 6.84
CA GLY A 48 9.76 -10.62 7.86
C GLY A 48 8.67 -10.01 8.74
N ALA A 49 8.70 -8.71 8.98
CA ALA A 49 7.65 -8.01 9.71
C ALA A 49 6.24 -8.19 9.09
N ILE A 50 6.16 -8.43 7.79
CA ILE A 50 4.91 -8.71 7.06
C ILE A 50 4.83 -10.18 6.66
N ALA A 51 5.87 -10.72 6.01
CA ALA A 51 5.87 -12.08 5.46
C ALA A 51 5.64 -13.17 6.51
N ASP A 52 6.07 -12.95 7.75
CA ASP A 52 5.86 -13.88 8.87
C ASP A 52 4.43 -13.83 9.44
N ARG A 53 3.63 -12.85 9.05
CA ARG A 53 2.26 -12.66 9.54
C ARG A 53 1.19 -13.11 8.56
N MET A 54 1.43 -12.94 7.26
CA MET A 54 0.43 -13.21 6.23
C MET A 54 1.07 -13.47 4.87
N GLY A 55 0.30 -14.06 3.96
CA GLY A 55 0.71 -14.21 2.57
C GLY A 55 0.83 -12.88 1.84
N ILE A 56 1.62 -12.87 0.77
CA ILE A 56 1.91 -11.65 0.00
C ILE A 56 0.65 -11.05 -0.64
N GLY A 57 -0.28 -11.89 -1.09
CA GLY A 57 -1.53 -11.42 -1.69
C GLY A 57 -2.41 -10.68 -0.70
N GLU A 58 -2.54 -11.20 0.50
CA GLU A 58 -3.30 -10.54 1.59
C GLU A 58 -2.62 -9.23 2.02
N ALA A 59 -1.30 -9.23 2.13
CA ALA A 59 -0.52 -8.04 2.44
C ALA A 59 -0.72 -6.95 1.39
N ALA A 60 -0.68 -7.31 0.10
CA ALA A 60 -0.91 -6.39 -1.01
C ALA A 60 -2.31 -5.76 -0.94
N ILE A 61 -3.34 -6.55 -0.72
CA ILE A 61 -4.73 -6.06 -0.62
C ILE A 61 -4.88 -5.09 0.55
N ARG A 62 -4.39 -5.47 1.72
CA ARG A 62 -4.49 -4.63 2.93
C ARG A 62 -3.74 -3.31 2.79
N ALA A 63 -2.55 -3.32 2.18
CA ALA A 63 -1.76 -2.11 1.97
C ALA A 63 -2.47 -1.13 1.04
N ILE A 64 -2.97 -1.58 -0.11
CA ILE A 64 -3.73 -0.73 -1.03
C ILE A 64 -5.01 -0.21 -0.38
N ASP A 65 -5.75 -1.07 0.31
CA ASP A 65 -6.98 -0.66 1.00
C ASP A 65 -6.71 0.37 2.10
N ALA A 66 -5.57 0.28 2.77
CA ALA A 66 -5.15 1.24 3.80
C ALA A 66 -4.73 2.62 3.24
N GLY A 67 -4.42 2.74 1.95
CA GLY A 67 -4.07 4.00 1.32
C GLY A 67 -2.70 4.04 0.65
N VAL A 68 -1.95 2.93 0.61
CA VAL A 68 -0.72 2.79 -0.17
C VAL A 68 -1.07 2.79 -1.65
N ASP A 69 -0.28 3.47 -2.46
CA ASP A 69 -0.53 3.60 -3.89
C ASP A 69 0.36 2.67 -4.73
N CYS A 70 1.58 2.41 -4.27
CA CYS A 70 2.54 1.57 -4.98
C CYS A 70 3.20 0.57 -4.03
N LEU A 71 3.18 -0.70 -4.41
CA LEU A 71 3.72 -1.79 -3.60
C LEU A 71 5.13 -2.19 -4.05
N LEU A 72 6.00 -2.49 -3.10
CA LEU A 72 7.32 -3.04 -3.37
C LEU A 72 7.33 -4.54 -3.00
N VAL A 73 7.73 -5.37 -3.96
CA VAL A 73 7.98 -6.80 -3.80
C VAL A 73 9.32 -7.06 -4.50
N CYS A 74 10.41 -7.09 -3.73
CA CYS A 74 11.72 -6.80 -4.28
C CYS A 74 12.54 -8.02 -4.67
N HIS A 75 12.22 -9.22 -4.17
CA HIS A 75 13.14 -10.37 -4.29
C HIS A 75 12.65 -11.46 -5.23
N ARG A 76 11.37 -11.85 -5.18
CA ARG A 76 10.85 -13.03 -5.87
C ARG A 76 9.76 -12.68 -6.89
N ILE A 77 9.99 -13.07 -8.15
CA ILE A 77 9.02 -12.86 -9.24
C ILE A 77 7.69 -13.61 -9.00
N ASP A 78 7.75 -14.81 -8.42
CA ASP A 78 6.54 -15.57 -8.09
C ASP A 78 5.68 -14.83 -7.04
N ARG A 79 6.30 -14.14 -6.10
CA ARG A 79 5.61 -13.28 -5.13
C ARG A 79 5.01 -12.04 -5.77
N GLN A 80 5.69 -11.43 -6.72
CA GLN A 80 5.16 -10.30 -7.49
C GLN A 80 3.89 -10.72 -8.25
N ARG A 81 3.92 -11.87 -8.92
CA ARG A 81 2.76 -12.42 -9.63
C ARG A 81 1.61 -12.73 -8.69
N GLU A 82 1.89 -13.35 -7.56
CA GLU A 82 0.89 -13.64 -6.52
C GLU A 82 0.21 -12.35 -6.03
N ALA A 83 0.97 -11.28 -5.79
CA ALA A 83 0.42 -9.99 -5.39
C ALA A 83 -0.48 -9.38 -6.48
N VAL A 84 -0.05 -9.39 -7.73
CA VAL A 84 -0.85 -8.89 -8.86
C VAL A 84 -2.15 -9.69 -9.02
N ASP A 85 -2.09 -11.01 -8.97
CA ASP A 85 -3.25 -11.87 -9.08
C ASP A 85 -4.24 -11.64 -7.94
N ALA A 86 -3.74 -11.51 -6.71
CA ALA A 86 -4.56 -11.23 -5.54
C ALA A 86 -5.27 -9.88 -5.64
N LEU A 87 -4.58 -8.84 -6.07
CA LEU A 87 -5.17 -7.50 -6.30
C LEU A 87 -6.25 -7.54 -7.38
N SER A 88 -5.98 -8.21 -8.50
CA SER A 88 -6.93 -8.35 -9.60
C SER A 88 -8.21 -9.05 -9.14
N GLN A 89 -8.09 -10.14 -8.40
CA GLN A 89 -9.22 -10.88 -7.85
C GLN A 89 -9.98 -10.07 -6.80
N ALA A 90 -9.29 -9.33 -5.94
CA ALA A 90 -9.92 -8.49 -4.92
C ALA A 90 -10.73 -7.35 -5.55
N ILE A 91 -10.24 -6.75 -6.61
CA ILE A 91 -10.98 -5.71 -7.37
C ILE A 91 -12.20 -6.33 -8.05
N ALA A 92 -12.05 -7.47 -8.73
CA ALA A 92 -13.14 -8.16 -9.42
C ALA A 92 -14.25 -8.60 -8.48
N SER A 93 -13.91 -9.06 -7.27
CA SER A 93 -14.88 -9.50 -6.26
C SER A 93 -15.51 -8.37 -5.44
N GLY A 94 -15.00 -7.15 -5.55
CA GLY A 94 -15.43 -6.00 -4.75
C GLY A 94 -14.80 -5.93 -3.35
N ARG A 95 -13.93 -6.83 -2.98
CA ARG A 95 -13.21 -6.79 -1.71
C ARG A 95 -12.32 -5.54 -1.60
N LEU A 96 -11.63 -5.20 -2.68
CA LEU A 96 -10.90 -3.94 -2.82
C LEU A 96 -11.72 -2.99 -3.71
N PRO A 97 -12.17 -1.83 -3.22
CA PRO A 97 -12.94 -0.90 -4.02
C PRO A 97 -12.19 -0.44 -5.26
N ARG A 98 -12.82 -0.54 -6.42
CA ARG A 98 -12.23 -0.08 -7.68
C ARG A 98 -11.82 1.38 -7.63
N ALA A 99 -12.62 2.22 -6.97
CA ALA A 99 -12.32 3.64 -6.77
C ALA A 99 -10.98 3.85 -6.04
N ARG A 100 -10.66 3.01 -5.05
CA ARG A 100 -9.38 3.08 -4.34
C ARG A 100 -8.20 2.70 -5.25
N ALA A 101 -8.35 1.65 -6.04
CA ALA A 101 -7.33 1.24 -7.00
C ALA A 101 -7.10 2.32 -8.07
N MET A 102 -8.15 2.93 -8.60
CA MET A 102 -8.04 4.03 -9.56
C MET A 102 -7.37 5.26 -8.97
N GLN A 103 -7.66 5.61 -7.72
CA GLN A 103 -7.00 6.71 -7.03
C GLN A 103 -5.48 6.50 -6.92
N ALA A 104 -5.04 5.27 -6.65
CA ALA A 104 -3.62 4.92 -6.64
C ALA A 104 -2.99 5.14 -8.01
N VAL A 105 -3.62 4.66 -9.07
CA VAL A 105 -3.16 4.82 -10.46
C VAL A 105 -3.03 6.31 -10.82
N GLU A 106 -4.03 7.11 -10.52
CA GLU A 106 -4.03 8.56 -10.80
C GLU A 106 -2.86 9.28 -10.13
N ARG A 107 -2.56 8.95 -8.87
CA ARG A 107 -1.42 9.51 -8.14
C ARG A 107 -0.08 9.11 -8.77
N ILE A 108 0.06 7.84 -9.15
CA ILE A 108 1.27 7.33 -9.81
C ILE A 108 1.46 8.01 -11.18
N GLU A 109 0.40 8.11 -11.98
CA GLU A 109 0.47 8.78 -13.29
C GLU A 109 0.85 10.26 -13.15
N LYS A 110 0.29 10.95 -12.18
CA LYS A 110 0.66 12.34 -11.87
C LYS A 110 2.13 12.47 -11.48
N LEU A 111 2.64 11.55 -10.66
CA LEU A 111 4.06 11.51 -10.28
C LEU A 111 4.95 11.33 -11.51
N ILE A 112 4.62 10.37 -12.37
CA ILE A 112 5.36 10.09 -13.59
C ILE A 112 5.36 11.32 -14.52
N LYS A 113 4.20 11.90 -14.78
CA LYS A 113 4.07 13.09 -15.63
C LYS A 113 4.86 14.30 -15.10
N THR A 114 4.99 14.42 -13.79
CA THR A 114 5.69 15.54 -13.16
C THR A 114 7.21 15.39 -13.21
N TYR A 115 7.74 14.20 -13.04
CA TYR A 115 9.16 13.95 -12.83
C TYR A 115 9.85 13.11 -13.92
N ALA A 116 9.13 12.30 -14.68
CA ALA A 116 9.70 11.56 -15.78
C ALA A 116 9.95 12.47 -16.99
N ARG A 117 11.13 12.35 -17.57
CA ARG A 117 11.54 13.11 -18.75
C ARG A 117 11.73 12.18 -19.95
#